data_4297e2f55cded267137aaff55fc51790
#
_entry.id   4297e2f55cded267137aaff55fc51790
#
_cell.length_a   1.000
_cell.length_b   1.000
_cell.length_c   1.000
_cell.angle_alpha   90.00
_cell.angle_beta   90.00
_cell.angle_gamma   90.00
#
_symmetry.space_group_name_H-M   'P 1'
#
loop_
_entity.id
_entity.type
_entity.pdbx_description
1 polymer ?
#
loop_
_entity_poly.entity_id
_entity_poly.type
_entity_poly.pdbx_seq_one_letter_code
_entity_poly.pdbx_strand_id
1 'polypeptide(L)'
;MRAALIALSLLLAAPALAADDPSAYAMAQRGSLKVVSNVLLSPMGGEMKGVWLDGKRGCLDTRPLRVSIQIDLVSTAGTTTRIKRSRRGNVDNCAEGGPNFGFDLTPKAYRMACANGRWKPGRYALTTRTLDIRSGLIAQASLYHQVTKRC
;
A
#
# COMPACT_ATOMS: atom_id res chain seq x y z
N MET A 1 1.98 24.07 -63.08
CA MET A 1 1.51 22.92 -62.27
C MET A 1 2.14 23.01 -60.90
N ARG A 2 1.35 23.36 -59.86
CA ARG A 2 1.82 23.41 -58.45
C ARG A 2 1.21 22.22 -57.70
N ALA A 3 2.04 21.28 -57.30
CA ALA A 3 1.63 20.14 -56.49
C ALA A 3 1.56 20.56 -55.01
N ALA A 4 0.38 20.50 -54.42
CA ALA A 4 0.17 20.72 -52.99
C ALA A 4 0.42 19.39 -52.25
N LEU A 5 1.45 19.39 -51.39
CA LEU A 5 1.70 18.31 -50.42
C LEU A 5 0.76 18.47 -49.22
N ILE A 6 -0.19 17.56 -49.08
CA ILE A 6 -1.04 17.46 -47.90
C ILE A 6 -0.27 16.61 -46.90
N ALA A 7 0.24 17.22 -45.81
CA ALA A 7 0.82 16.51 -44.70
C ALA A 7 -0.30 15.96 -43.79
N LEU A 8 -0.49 14.66 -43.82
CA LEU A 8 -1.43 13.95 -42.97
C LEU A 8 -0.77 13.72 -41.60
N SER A 9 -1.08 14.56 -40.61
CA SER A 9 -0.62 14.40 -39.23
C SER A 9 -1.42 13.28 -38.55
N LEU A 10 -0.83 12.09 -38.43
CA LEU A 10 -1.36 11.03 -37.57
C LEU A 10 -1.14 11.44 -36.10
N LEU A 11 -2.19 11.86 -35.45
CA LEU A 11 -2.24 11.92 -33.99
C LEU A 11 -2.28 10.48 -33.46
N LEU A 12 -1.14 9.96 -33.06
CA LEU A 12 -1.05 8.77 -32.23
C LEU A 12 -1.62 9.12 -30.85
N ALA A 13 -2.88 8.76 -30.59
CA ALA A 13 -3.42 8.75 -29.26
C ALA A 13 -2.63 7.69 -28.46
N ALA A 14 -1.78 8.15 -27.54
CA ALA A 14 -1.13 7.27 -26.58
C ALA A 14 -2.23 6.57 -25.76
N PRO A 15 -2.16 5.22 -25.58
CA PRO A 15 -3.10 4.55 -24.70
C PRO A 15 -2.94 5.16 -23.31
N ALA A 16 -4.04 5.63 -22.71
CA ALA A 16 -4.06 6.01 -21.32
C ALA A 16 -3.70 4.75 -20.51
N LEU A 17 -2.48 4.69 -19.99
CA LEU A 17 -2.09 3.70 -19.03
C LEU A 17 -3.09 3.80 -17.87
N ALA A 18 -3.79 2.70 -17.56
CA ALA A 18 -4.58 2.62 -16.36
C ALA A 18 -3.64 2.99 -15.21
N ALA A 19 -3.97 4.05 -14.47
CA ALA A 19 -3.15 4.45 -13.33
C ALA A 19 -3.23 3.30 -12.31
N ASP A 20 -2.11 2.60 -12.11
CA ASP A 20 -2.02 1.58 -11.08
C ASP A 20 -2.39 2.20 -9.72
N ASP A 21 -3.05 1.41 -8.88
CA ASP A 21 -3.38 1.86 -7.53
C ASP A 21 -2.10 2.27 -6.79
N PRO A 22 -2.08 3.41 -6.09
CA PRO A 22 -0.89 3.88 -5.41
C PRO A 22 -0.43 2.88 -4.36
N SER A 23 0.86 2.55 -4.40
CA SER A 23 1.47 1.58 -3.51
C SER A 23 2.84 2.03 -3.03
N ALA A 24 3.27 1.49 -1.89
CA ALA A 24 4.62 1.63 -1.37
C ALA A 24 5.09 0.29 -0.79
N TYR A 25 6.36 0.02 -0.98
CA TYR A 25 7.01 -1.21 -0.56
C TYR A 25 8.36 -0.91 0.07
N ALA A 26 8.69 -1.62 1.15
CA ALA A 26 10.01 -1.56 1.77
C ALA A 26 10.43 -2.95 2.24
N MET A 27 11.72 -3.23 2.15
CA MET A 27 12.32 -4.48 2.57
C MET A 27 13.56 -4.21 3.42
N ALA A 28 13.68 -4.94 4.53
CA ALA A 28 14.90 -5.06 5.32
C ALA A 28 15.42 -6.49 5.24
N GLN A 29 16.73 -6.66 5.21
CA GLN A 29 17.38 -7.96 5.03
C GLN A 29 18.53 -8.16 6.02
N ARG A 30 18.65 -9.38 6.53
CA ARG A 30 19.79 -9.85 7.32
C ARG A 30 20.10 -11.30 6.94
N GLY A 31 21.20 -11.53 6.22
CA GLY A 31 21.49 -12.85 5.64
C GLY A 31 20.41 -13.24 4.62
N SER A 32 19.85 -14.45 4.76
CA SER A 32 18.74 -14.94 3.92
C SER A 32 17.37 -14.44 4.38
N LEU A 33 17.25 -13.93 5.61
CA LEU A 33 15.99 -13.40 6.14
C LEU A 33 15.68 -12.04 5.56
N LYS A 34 14.48 -11.90 5.03
CA LYS A 34 13.90 -10.65 4.54
C LYS A 34 12.60 -10.37 5.29
N VAL A 35 12.38 -9.13 5.66
CA VAL A 35 11.13 -8.63 6.23
C VAL A 35 10.63 -7.53 5.32
N VAL A 36 9.35 -7.56 5.01
CA VAL A 36 8.73 -6.68 4.01
C VAL A 36 7.55 -5.96 4.64
N SER A 37 7.43 -4.69 4.34
CA SER A 37 6.24 -3.88 4.57
C SER A 37 5.65 -3.45 3.23
N ASN A 38 4.34 -3.52 3.11
CA ASN A 38 3.59 -3.16 1.91
C ASN A 38 2.39 -2.28 2.26
N VAL A 39 2.16 -1.26 1.46
CA VAL A 39 0.98 -0.38 1.48
C VAL A 39 0.40 -0.33 0.09
N LEU A 40 -0.89 -0.61 -0.02
CA LEU A 40 -1.68 -0.45 -1.24
C LEU A 40 -2.94 0.35 -0.91
N LEU A 41 -3.26 1.34 -1.72
CA LEU A 41 -4.48 2.12 -1.60
C LEU A 41 -5.27 2.03 -2.91
N SER A 42 -6.51 1.59 -2.83
CA SER A 42 -7.47 1.58 -3.93
C SER A 42 -8.62 2.56 -3.66
N PRO A 43 -9.43 2.94 -4.67
CA PRO A 43 -10.52 3.89 -4.48
C PRO A 43 -11.55 3.50 -3.42
N MET A 44 -11.73 2.20 -3.17
CA MET A 44 -12.71 1.64 -2.25
C MET A 44 -12.10 0.98 -1.02
N GLY A 45 -10.77 0.93 -0.92
CA GLY A 45 -10.10 0.25 0.17
C GLY A 45 -8.59 0.28 0.08
N GLY A 46 -7.95 -0.84 0.40
CA GLY A 46 -6.51 -1.02 0.36
C GLY A 46 -6.02 -2.04 1.37
N GLU A 47 -4.73 -2.08 1.55
CA GLU A 47 -4.10 -2.96 2.52
C GLU A 47 -2.79 -2.39 3.06
N MET A 48 -2.47 -2.71 4.30
CA MET A 48 -1.18 -2.42 4.94
C MET A 48 -0.72 -3.70 5.63
N LYS A 49 0.26 -4.36 5.04
CA LYS A 49 0.65 -5.72 5.39
C LYS A 49 2.15 -5.87 5.60
N GLY A 50 2.52 -6.93 6.32
CA GLY A 50 3.89 -7.36 6.49
C GLY A 50 4.03 -8.85 6.22
N VAL A 51 5.16 -9.22 5.66
CA VAL A 51 5.56 -10.61 5.44
C VAL A 51 7.04 -10.81 5.77
N TRP A 52 7.44 -12.05 5.95
CA TRP A 52 8.85 -12.42 6.02
C TRP A 52 9.15 -13.51 4.98
N LEU A 53 10.37 -13.52 4.51
CA LEU A 53 10.86 -14.49 3.53
C LEU A 53 12.23 -14.98 3.98
N ASP A 54 12.49 -16.27 3.86
CA ASP A 54 13.81 -16.86 4.07
C ASP A 54 14.02 -17.99 3.07
N GLY A 55 14.90 -17.80 2.12
CA GLY A 55 15.17 -18.79 1.07
C GLY A 55 15.76 -20.13 1.55
N LYS A 56 16.15 -20.20 2.83
CA LYS A 56 16.67 -21.44 3.46
C LYS A 56 15.60 -22.23 4.21
N ARG A 57 14.39 -21.72 4.33
CA ARG A 57 13.32 -22.31 5.14
C ARG A 57 12.10 -22.64 4.30
N GLY A 58 11.49 -23.78 4.60
CA GLY A 58 10.25 -24.21 3.95
C GLY A 58 9.01 -23.44 4.41
N CYS A 59 7.92 -23.61 3.66
CA CYS A 59 6.63 -22.95 3.87
C CYS A 59 5.99 -23.19 5.24
N LEU A 60 6.33 -24.25 5.94
CA LEU A 60 5.74 -24.60 7.23
C LEU A 60 6.40 -23.89 8.43
N ASP A 61 7.45 -23.10 8.17
CA ASP A 61 8.11 -22.36 9.25
C ASP A 61 7.34 -21.07 9.56
N THR A 62 7.19 -20.76 10.84
CA THR A 62 6.49 -19.56 11.31
C THR A 62 7.42 -18.64 12.07
N ARG A 63 7.17 -17.35 11.95
CA ARG A 63 7.89 -16.30 12.71
C ARG A 63 6.91 -15.34 13.37
N PRO A 64 7.22 -14.90 14.60
CA PRO A 64 6.41 -13.89 15.27
C PRO A 64 6.68 -12.52 14.64
N LEU A 65 5.68 -11.99 13.96
CA LEU A 65 5.70 -10.63 13.41
C LEU A 65 4.82 -9.69 14.23
N ARG A 66 5.17 -8.40 14.21
CA ARG A 66 4.30 -7.30 14.58
C ARG A 66 4.17 -6.36 13.39
N VAL A 67 2.94 -6.13 12.95
CA VAL A 67 2.63 -5.10 11.96
C VAL A 67 1.94 -3.95 12.66
N SER A 68 2.50 -2.76 12.52
CA SER A 68 1.94 -1.51 13.04
C SER A 68 1.63 -0.58 11.89
N ILE A 69 0.47 0.06 11.93
CA ILE A 69 0.03 1.00 10.92
C ILE A 69 -0.30 2.37 11.50
N GLN A 70 -0.07 3.39 10.71
CA GLN A 70 -0.54 4.75 10.95
C GLN A 70 -1.17 5.27 9.68
N ILE A 71 -2.35 5.87 9.82
CA ILE A 71 -3.06 6.56 8.75
C ILE A 71 -3.33 7.98 9.22
N ASP A 72 -2.77 8.95 8.53
CA ASP A 72 -3.04 10.36 8.71
C ASP A 72 -3.84 10.87 7.52
N LEU A 73 -4.96 11.55 7.78
CA LEU A 73 -5.75 12.27 6.79
C LEU A 73 -5.77 13.74 7.16
N VAL A 74 -5.27 14.59 6.27
CA VAL A 74 -5.53 16.03 6.31
C VAL A 74 -6.66 16.32 5.35
N SER A 75 -7.84 16.64 5.87
CA SER A 75 -9.04 16.95 5.09
C SER A 75 -8.84 18.22 4.25
N THR A 76 -9.74 18.47 3.30
CA THR A 76 -9.75 19.71 2.51
C THR A 76 -9.99 20.96 3.36
N ALA A 77 -10.59 20.81 4.54
CA ALA A 77 -10.77 21.88 5.53
C ALA A 77 -9.55 22.05 6.48
N GLY A 78 -8.48 21.28 6.28
CA GLY A 78 -7.26 21.35 7.09
C GLY A 78 -7.31 20.56 8.41
N THR A 79 -8.41 19.86 8.70
CA THR A 79 -8.52 19.02 9.91
C THR A 79 -7.70 17.74 9.73
N THR A 80 -6.89 17.42 10.74
CA THR A 80 -6.09 16.18 10.74
C THR A 80 -6.78 15.09 11.56
N THR A 81 -6.95 13.93 10.95
CA THR A 81 -7.38 12.69 11.61
C THR A 81 -6.23 11.70 11.59
N ARG A 82 -5.88 11.14 12.75
CA ARG A 82 -4.81 10.14 12.89
C ARG A 82 -5.33 8.85 13.50
N ILE A 83 -5.04 7.74 12.87
CA ILE A 83 -5.36 6.40 13.37
C ILE A 83 -4.08 5.57 13.43
N LYS A 84 -3.88 4.88 14.57
CA LYS A 84 -2.81 3.92 14.77
C LYS A 84 -3.40 2.59 15.18
N ARG A 85 -2.88 1.51 14.63
CA ARG A 85 -3.22 0.12 15.00
C ARG A 85 -1.99 -0.76 14.98
N SER A 86 -2.01 -1.84 15.74
CA SER A 86 -0.94 -2.83 15.74
C SER A 86 -1.54 -4.23 15.91
N ARG A 87 -0.93 -5.20 15.23
CA ARG A 87 -1.28 -6.61 15.32
C ARG A 87 0.00 -7.44 15.47
N ARG A 88 -0.06 -8.48 16.31
CA ARG A 88 1.03 -9.44 16.49
C ARG A 88 0.51 -10.85 16.22
N GLY A 89 1.32 -11.69 15.60
CA GLY A 89 0.98 -13.10 15.33
C GLY A 89 2.16 -13.88 14.76
N ASN A 90 2.03 -15.19 14.74
CA ASN A 90 2.93 -16.08 14.05
C ASN A 90 2.50 -16.15 12.58
N VAL A 91 3.45 -15.97 11.67
CA VAL A 91 3.19 -15.84 10.22
C VAL A 91 4.04 -16.86 9.48
N ASP A 92 3.39 -17.61 8.59
CA ASP A 92 4.06 -18.55 7.71
C ASP A 92 4.83 -17.82 6.61
N ASN A 93 5.85 -18.46 6.04
CA ASN A 93 6.62 -17.86 4.96
C ASN A 93 6.21 -18.34 3.55
N CYS A 94 5.04 -18.93 3.39
CA CYS A 94 4.52 -19.35 2.11
C CYS A 94 4.24 -18.13 1.22
N ALA A 95 5.17 -17.82 0.31
CA ALA A 95 5.15 -16.61 -0.52
C ALA A 95 4.03 -16.61 -1.57
N GLU A 96 3.58 -17.76 -2.03
CA GLU A 96 2.48 -17.87 -3.00
C GLU A 96 1.14 -17.96 -2.26
N GLY A 97 0.61 -16.82 -1.88
CA GLY A 97 -0.67 -16.71 -1.16
C GLY A 97 -0.58 -16.92 0.35
N GLY A 98 0.61 -16.79 0.92
CA GLY A 98 0.80 -16.80 2.39
C GLY A 98 -0.15 -15.83 3.09
N PRO A 99 -0.54 -16.13 4.35
CA PRO A 99 -1.55 -15.34 5.04
C PRO A 99 -1.10 -13.88 5.09
N ASN A 100 -1.90 -13.03 4.48
CA ASN A 100 -1.73 -11.60 4.51
C ASN A 100 -1.79 -11.13 5.97
N PHE A 101 -0.65 -10.89 6.58
CA PHE A 101 -0.57 -10.46 7.96
C PHE A 101 -0.54 -8.96 8.06
N GLY A 102 -1.58 -8.38 8.61
CA GLY A 102 -1.72 -6.93 8.72
C GLY A 102 -3.17 -6.50 8.76
N PHE A 103 -3.49 -5.48 8.00
CA PHE A 103 -4.79 -4.81 8.03
C PHE A 103 -5.32 -4.61 6.61
N ASP A 104 -6.55 -5.05 6.40
CA ASP A 104 -7.34 -4.62 5.25
C ASP A 104 -7.93 -3.24 5.56
N LEU A 105 -7.79 -2.34 4.60
CA LEU A 105 -8.24 -0.96 4.73
C LEU A 105 -9.60 -0.84 4.05
N THR A 106 -10.62 -0.52 4.84
CA THR A 106 -11.90 -0.06 4.30
C THR A 106 -12.17 1.34 4.82
N PRO A 107 -12.53 2.32 3.98
CA PRO A 107 -12.73 3.69 4.42
C PRO A 107 -13.68 3.82 5.59
N LYS A 108 -14.75 2.99 5.60
CA LYS A 108 -15.76 2.95 6.67
C LYS A 108 -15.17 2.50 8.02
N ALA A 109 -14.33 1.45 8.02
CA ALA A 109 -13.73 0.92 9.27
C ALA A 109 -12.79 1.93 9.94
N TYR A 110 -12.28 2.88 9.17
CA TYR A 110 -11.39 3.94 9.64
C TYR A 110 -12.08 5.30 9.78
N ARG A 111 -13.42 5.37 9.64
CA ARG A 111 -14.22 6.61 9.71
C ARG A 111 -13.80 7.66 8.68
N MET A 112 -13.21 7.21 7.58
CA MET A 112 -12.70 8.03 6.49
C MET A 112 -13.48 7.80 5.19
N ALA A 113 -14.75 7.34 5.30
CA ALA A 113 -15.60 7.07 4.15
C ALA A 113 -16.53 8.23 3.81
N CYS A 114 -16.71 8.46 2.50
CA CYS A 114 -17.86 9.14 1.94
C CYS A 114 -19.13 8.26 2.03
N ALA A 115 -20.29 8.84 1.76
CA ALA A 115 -21.55 8.08 1.71
C ALA A 115 -21.54 6.95 0.66
N ASN A 116 -20.81 7.12 -0.43
CA ASN A 116 -20.62 6.11 -1.48
C ASN A 116 -19.55 5.04 -1.16
N GLY A 117 -19.01 5.02 0.07
CA GLY A 117 -18.00 4.07 0.53
C GLY A 117 -16.56 4.37 0.13
N ARG A 118 -16.31 5.39 -0.71
CA ARG A 118 -14.96 5.81 -1.11
C ARG A 118 -14.24 6.58 0.00
N TRP A 119 -12.93 6.71 -0.12
CA TRP A 119 -12.12 7.57 0.75
C TRP A 119 -12.57 9.03 0.67
N LYS A 120 -12.66 9.70 1.81
CA LYS A 120 -12.90 11.16 1.87
C LYS A 120 -11.79 11.92 1.13
N PRO A 121 -12.10 13.04 0.49
CA PRO A 121 -11.08 13.87 -0.14
C PRO A 121 -10.12 14.45 0.89
N GLY A 122 -8.84 14.52 0.51
CA GLY A 122 -7.78 15.02 1.37
C GLY A 122 -6.42 14.41 1.07
N ARG A 123 -5.42 14.77 1.86
CA ARG A 123 -4.06 14.25 1.78
C ARG A 123 -3.88 13.13 2.80
N TYR A 124 -3.51 11.95 2.31
CA TYR A 124 -3.24 10.77 3.11
C TYR A 124 -1.75 10.55 3.25
N ALA A 125 -1.32 10.22 4.47
CA ALA A 125 -0.03 9.61 4.74
C ALA A 125 -0.27 8.27 5.43
N LEU A 126 0.08 7.17 4.76
CA LEU A 126 -0.07 5.82 5.26
C LEU A 126 1.32 5.26 5.53
N THR A 127 1.56 4.79 6.75
CA THR A 127 2.83 4.17 7.12
C THR A 127 2.57 2.81 7.73
N THR A 128 3.23 1.77 7.21
CA THR A 128 3.25 0.43 7.78
C THR A 128 4.66 0.06 8.20
N ARG A 129 4.78 -0.58 9.35
CA ARG A 129 6.03 -1.06 9.92
C ARG A 129 5.89 -2.51 10.30
N THR A 130 6.73 -3.35 9.74
CA THR A 130 6.81 -4.78 10.03
C THR A 130 8.08 -5.06 10.84
N LEU A 131 7.90 -5.64 12.03
CA LEU A 131 8.98 -6.06 12.91
C LEU A 131 8.98 -7.59 13.00
N ASP A 132 10.09 -8.22 12.64
CA ASP A 132 10.38 -9.60 13.07
C ASP A 132 10.84 -9.58 14.54
N ILE A 133 10.02 -10.14 15.42
CA ILE A 133 10.24 -10.04 16.86
C ILE A 133 11.49 -10.82 17.30
N ARG A 134 11.84 -11.92 16.61
CA ARG A 134 13.01 -12.73 16.96
C ARG A 134 14.32 -12.04 16.61
N SER A 135 14.42 -11.47 15.43
CA SER A 135 15.68 -10.84 14.96
C SER A 135 15.78 -9.35 15.23
N GLY A 136 14.66 -8.68 15.53
CA GLY A 136 14.58 -7.23 15.64
C GLY A 136 14.64 -6.53 14.28
N LEU A 137 14.59 -7.27 13.15
CA LEU A 137 14.63 -6.69 11.81
C LEU A 137 13.33 -5.94 11.50
N ILE A 138 13.46 -4.74 10.97
CA ILE A 138 12.33 -3.84 10.72
C ILE A 138 12.34 -3.37 9.28
N ALA A 139 11.17 -3.49 8.63
CA ALA A 139 10.88 -2.79 7.37
C ALA A 139 9.78 -1.75 7.62
N GLN A 140 9.85 -0.61 6.95
CA GLN A 140 8.84 0.43 7.02
C GLN A 140 8.59 1.02 5.64
N ALA A 141 7.34 0.97 5.20
CA ALA A 141 6.88 1.58 3.96
C ALA A 141 5.96 2.76 4.26
N SER A 142 6.07 3.82 3.49
CA SER A 142 5.19 5.00 3.60
C SER A 142 4.67 5.40 2.23
N LEU A 143 3.37 5.65 2.15
CA LEU A 143 2.68 6.10 0.95
C LEU A 143 2.02 7.45 1.24
N TYR A 144 2.27 8.43 0.36
CA TYR A 144 1.59 9.73 0.36
C TYR A 144 0.68 9.79 -0.86
N HIS A 145 -0.60 10.04 -0.64
CA HIS A 145 -1.58 10.07 -1.72
C HIS A 145 -2.63 11.15 -1.49
N GLN A 146 -3.03 11.81 -2.58
CA GLN A 146 -4.09 12.81 -2.53
C GLN A 146 -5.36 12.27 -3.18
N VAL A 147 -6.44 12.19 -2.40
CA VAL A 147 -7.78 11.88 -2.90
C VAL A 147 -8.47 13.19 -3.25
N THR A 148 -8.75 13.38 -4.55
CA THR A 148 -9.34 14.63 -5.08
C THR A 148 -10.83 14.51 -5.36
N LYS A 149 -11.34 13.29 -5.57
CA LYS A 149 -12.76 13.08 -5.87
C LYS A 149 -13.62 13.46 -4.67
N ARG A 150 -14.58 14.35 -4.89
CA ARG A 150 -15.55 14.74 -3.86
C ARG A 150 -16.45 13.56 -3.46
N CYS A 151 -16.93 13.62 -2.24
CA CYS A 151 -17.96 12.68 -1.74
C CYS A 151 -19.33 12.86 -2.53
#